data_8ee2a00f09b5a84eb9dfb59481a8f8c5
#
_entry.id   8ee2a00f09b5a84eb9dfb59481a8f8c5
#
_cell.length_a   1.000
_cell.length_b   1.000
_cell.length_c   1.000
_cell.angle_alpha   90.00
_cell.angle_beta   90.00
_cell.angle_gamma   90.00
#
_symmetry.space_group_name_H-M   'P 1'
#
loop_
_entity.id
_entity.type
_entity.pdbx_description
1 polymer ?
#
loop_
_entity_poly.entity_id
_entity_poly.type
_entity_poly.pdbx_seq_one_letter_code
_entity_poly.pdbx_strand_id
1 'polypeptide(L)'
;SSGGKVLLLTDSYYNTPNLDALMAEFGLTSTEGLVVEGDANHFMNGYPYYLLPDYTSPTETTALDGVDTSRHVLLQMAQGITLTETDNIVSEALLTTSNSAYSKTAGYEMVTTDKEDGDLDGPFALAAYARNETTEAEVIWVNCGNMDNEAAYQVVPGNCTFLQGCAASLAGQVSTVLIDSKALEAAPISVSGSVSALLGLTCIVILPAA
;
A
#
# COMPACT_ATOMS: atom_id res chain seq x y z
N SER A 1 7.85 -26.62 16.47
CA SER A 1 6.67 -26.27 15.66
C SER A 1 7.14 -25.50 14.45
N SER A 2 6.65 -25.82 13.27
CA SER A 2 6.90 -25.04 12.07
C SER A 2 6.41 -23.60 12.27
N GLY A 3 7.18 -22.63 11.81
CA GLY A 3 6.87 -21.21 11.96
C GLY A 3 5.55 -20.83 11.30
N GLY A 4 4.86 -19.86 11.89
CA GLY A 4 3.69 -19.22 11.28
C GLY A 4 4.11 -18.26 10.17
N LYS A 5 3.17 -17.98 9.26
CA LYS A 5 3.36 -16.99 8.18
C LYS A 5 2.28 -15.94 8.28
N VAL A 6 2.65 -14.68 8.25
CA VAL A 6 1.76 -13.55 8.51
C VAL A 6 1.96 -12.47 7.46
N LEU A 7 0.87 -12.04 6.82
CA LEU A 7 0.80 -10.78 6.10
C LEU A 7 0.08 -9.78 6.99
N LEU A 8 0.77 -8.73 7.39
CA LEU A 8 0.30 -7.73 8.32
C LEU A 8 0.19 -6.37 7.64
N LEU A 9 -0.97 -5.74 7.76
CA LEU A 9 -1.19 -4.34 7.41
C LEU A 9 -1.55 -3.59 8.68
N THR A 10 -0.85 -2.50 8.97
CA THR A 10 -1.08 -1.70 10.18
C THR A 10 -1.46 -0.28 9.82
N ASP A 11 -2.40 0.28 10.57
CA ASP A 11 -2.80 1.67 10.44
C ASP A 11 -2.08 2.51 11.51
N SER A 12 -1.30 3.46 11.05
CA SER A 12 -0.52 4.39 11.90
C SER A 12 -1.37 5.26 12.83
N TYR A 13 -2.68 5.32 12.61
CA TYR A 13 -3.60 6.05 13.49
C TYR A 13 -3.79 5.36 14.85
N TYR A 14 -3.61 4.04 14.90
CA TYR A 14 -3.83 3.25 16.12
C TYR A 14 -2.51 2.86 16.77
N ASN A 15 -2.45 3.02 18.10
CA ASN A 15 -1.33 2.53 18.87
C ASN A 15 -1.49 1.03 19.16
N THR A 16 -0.57 0.21 18.67
CA THR A 16 -0.62 -1.26 18.77
C THR A 16 0.62 -1.86 19.43
N PRO A 17 0.93 -1.53 20.70
CA PRO A 17 2.22 -1.84 21.33
C PRO A 17 2.56 -3.33 21.40
N ASN A 18 1.55 -4.22 21.48
CA ASN A 18 1.79 -5.67 21.46
C ASN A 18 2.19 -6.18 20.07
N LEU A 19 1.67 -5.54 19.02
CA LEU A 19 1.99 -5.86 17.64
C LEU A 19 3.37 -5.31 17.30
N ASP A 20 3.67 -4.10 17.74
CA ASP A 20 4.99 -3.47 17.60
C ASP A 20 6.08 -4.32 18.28
N ALA A 21 5.80 -4.83 19.49
CA ALA A 21 6.69 -5.74 20.19
C ALA A 21 6.93 -7.06 19.42
N LEU A 22 5.89 -7.60 18.79
CA LEU A 22 6.00 -8.79 17.95
C LEU A 22 6.85 -8.50 16.70
N MET A 23 6.66 -7.37 16.04
CA MET A 23 7.47 -6.99 14.87
C MET A 23 8.93 -6.75 15.26
N ALA A 24 9.18 -6.19 16.44
CA ALA A 24 10.54 -5.99 16.95
C ALA A 24 11.31 -7.31 17.11
N GLU A 25 10.64 -8.44 17.43
CA GLU A 25 11.27 -9.77 17.45
C GLU A 25 11.76 -10.23 16.05
N PHE A 26 11.20 -9.65 14.98
CA PHE A 26 11.63 -9.84 13.60
C PHE A 26 12.59 -8.75 13.11
N GLY A 27 13.11 -7.91 14.01
CA GLY A 27 14.00 -6.80 13.66
C GLY A 27 13.32 -5.66 12.91
N LEU A 28 11.99 -5.59 12.96
CA LEU A 28 11.19 -4.57 12.28
C LEU A 28 10.57 -3.63 13.31
N THR A 29 10.78 -2.32 13.16
CA THR A 29 10.18 -1.31 14.04
C THR A 29 9.60 -0.16 13.22
N SER A 30 8.46 0.40 13.68
CA SER A 30 7.90 1.60 13.05
C SER A 30 8.82 2.80 13.26
N THR A 31 9.05 3.58 12.21
CA THR A 31 9.66 4.90 12.34
C THR A 31 8.62 5.88 12.89
N GLU A 32 9.04 6.79 13.76
CA GLU A 32 8.15 7.80 14.30
C GLU A 32 7.59 8.73 13.22
N GLY A 33 6.32 9.08 13.33
CA GLY A 33 5.66 10.05 12.47
C GLY A 33 5.00 9.46 11.22
N LEU A 34 4.68 10.32 10.27
CA LEU A 34 4.10 9.95 8.97
C LEU A 34 5.06 10.34 7.86
N VAL A 35 5.23 9.43 6.91
CA VAL A 35 6.12 9.66 5.77
C VAL A 35 5.48 10.61 4.77
N VAL A 36 6.27 11.61 4.39
CA VAL A 36 5.96 12.61 3.36
C VAL A 36 7.05 12.52 2.29
N GLU A 37 6.63 12.51 1.04
CA GLU A 37 7.54 12.41 -0.10
C GLU A 37 7.92 13.80 -0.62
N GLY A 38 9.20 14.04 -0.81
CA GLY A 38 9.73 15.30 -1.35
C GLY A 38 9.90 15.29 -2.87
N ASP A 39 9.90 14.11 -3.51
CA ASP A 39 9.99 13.99 -4.97
C ASP A 39 8.59 13.86 -5.59
N ALA A 40 8.23 14.82 -6.44
CA ALA A 40 6.93 14.88 -7.11
C ALA A 40 6.58 13.67 -8.00
N ASN A 41 7.57 12.82 -8.35
CA ASN A 41 7.34 11.59 -9.10
C ASN A 41 6.92 10.41 -8.21
N HIS A 42 7.07 10.55 -6.88
CA HIS A 42 6.85 9.48 -5.91
C HIS A 42 5.64 9.71 -5.02
N PHE A 43 4.74 10.63 -5.40
CA PHE A 43 3.45 10.81 -4.72
C PHE A 43 2.34 11.20 -5.69
N MET A 44 1.09 10.98 -5.30
CA MET A 44 -0.05 11.43 -6.07
C MET A 44 -0.14 12.96 -6.07
N ASN A 45 -0.45 13.51 -7.21
CA ASN A 45 -0.47 14.95 -7.48
C ASN A 45 -1.24 15.73 -6.42
N GLY A 46 -0.53 16.62 -5.73
CA GLY A 46 -1.07 17.48 -4.68
C GLY A 46 -1.16 16.88 -3.27
N TYR A 47 -0.78 15.59 -3.08
CA TYR A 47 -0.86 14.91 -1.78
C TYR A 47 0.45 14.18 -1.47
N PRO A 48 1.48 14.86 -0.91
CA PRO A 48 2.81 14.27 -0.71
C PRO A 48 2.85 13.14 0.34
N TYR A 49 1.78 12.91 1.07
CA TYR A 49 1.56 11.77 1.96
C TYR A 49 0.74 10.63 1.31
N TYR A 50 0.47 10.71 0.00
CA TYR A 50 -0.07 9.63 -0.83
C TYR A 50 1.07 9.08 -1.68
N LEU A 51 1.81 8.16 -1.09
CA LEU A 51 3.11 7.70 -1.56
C LEU A 51 2.98 6.72 -2.73
N LEU A 52 3.86 6.87 -3.70
CA LEU A 52 4.06 5.94 -4.81
C LEU A 52 5.49 5.36 -4.68
N PRO A 53 5.71 4.39 -3.78
CA PRO A 53 7.04 3.87 -3.51
C PRO A 53 7.62 3.08 -4.68
N ASP A 54 8.94 2.95 -4.67
CA ASP A 54 9.66 2.08 -5.56
C ASP A 54 9.67 0.65 -5.03
N TYR A 55 9.58 -0.31 -5.95
CA TYR A 55 9.85 -1.70 -5.66
C TYR A 55 11.34 -1.94 -5.49
N THR A 56 11.70 -2.78 -4.54
CA THR A 56 13.07 -3.25 -4.37
C THR A 56 13.33 -4.52 -5.20
N SER A 57 14.50 -5.12 -5.00
CA SER A 57 14.87 -6.41 -5.60
C SER A 57 15.29 -7.37 -4.48
N PRO A 58 14.32 -7.88 -3.69
CA PRO A 58 14.61 -8.76 -2.59
C PRO A 58 15.16 -10.10 -3.09
N THR A 59 15.98 -10.77 -2.28
CA THR A 59 16.61 -12.05 -2.58
C THR A 59 16.14 -13.18 -1.67
N GLU A 60 15.60 -12.84 -0.52
CA GLU A 60 15.18 -13.78 0.53
C GLU A 60 13.68 -14.14 0.46
N THR A 61 12.94 -13.48 -0.42
CA THR A 61 11.51 -13.72 -0.61
C THR A 61 11.11 -13.66 -2.07
N THR A 62 10.07 -14.40 -2.43
CA THR A 62 9.46 -14.41 -3.76
C THR A 62 8.25 -13.44 -3.85
N ALA A 63 8.08 -12.57 -2.86
CA ALA A 63 6.91 -11.69 -2.76
C ALA A 63 6.72 -10.76 -3.97
N LEU A 64 7.81 -10.42 -4.67
CA LEU A 64 7.78 -9.58 -5.86
C LEU A 64 7.93 -10.39 -7.17
N ASP A 65 8.06 -11.71 -7.09
CA ASP A 65 8.17 -12.56 -8.28
C ASP A 65 6.86 -12.54 -9.09
N GLY A 66 6.97 -12.09 -10.35
CA GLY A 66 5.83 -11.98 -11.24
C GLY A 66 4.91 -10.78 -10.98
N VAL A 67 5.22 -9.94 -10.01
CA VAL A 67 4.54 -8.65 -9.83
C VAL A 67 4.98 -7.70 -10.96
N ASP A 68 4.01 -7.05 -11.61
CA ASP A 68 4.29 -6.01 -12.60
C ASP A 68 4.75 -4.73 -11.89
N THR A 69 6.05 -4.60 -11.71
CA THR A 69 6.68 -3.46 -11.02
C THR A 69 6.60 -2.14 -11.78
N SER A 70 6.09 -2.15 -13.02
CA SER A 70 5.77 -0.90 -13.74
C SER A 70 4.47 -0.26 -13.24
N ARG A 71 3.66 -0.99 -12.49
CA ARG A 71 2.44 -0.49 -11.85
C ARG A 71 2.76 0.06 -10.47
N HIS A 72 2.40 1.30 -10.25
CA HIS A 72 2.58 1.91 -8.93
C HIS A 72 1.71 1.24 -7.86
N VAL A 73 2.27 1.19 -6.66
CA VAL A 73 1.53 0.95 -5.41
C VAL A 73 1.20 2.31 -4.80
N LEU A 74 0.03 2.45 -4.22
CA LEU A 74 -0.37 3.66 -3.50
C LEU A 74 -0.49 3.36 -2.00
N LEU A 75 0.32 4.03 -1.20
CA LEU A 75 0.28 3.97 0.25
C LEU A 75 -0.12 5.34 0.81
N GLN A 76 -1.26 5.39 1.49
CA GLN A 76 -1.79 6.63 2.05
C GLN A 76 -1.48 6.71 3.54
N MET A 77 -0.90 7.81 4.01
CA MET A 77 -0.60 8.05 5.43
C MET A 77 0.24 6.91 6.04
N ALA A 78 1.25 6.46 5.32
CA ALA A 78 2.11 5.37 5.76
C ALA A 78 3.17 5.83 6.78
N GLN A 79 3.61 4.90 7.62
CA GLN A 79 4.81 5.06 8.45
C GLN A 79 5.99 4.31 7.83
N GLY A 80 7.20 4.77 8.13
CA GLY A 80 8.40 4.06 7.80
C GLY A 80 8.58 2.78 8.65
N ILE A 81 9.36 1.85 8.11
CA ILE A 81 9.83 0.65 8.82
C ILE A 81 11.34 0.72 8.88
N THR A 82 11.89 0.63 10.08
CA THR A 82 13.33 0.46 10.31
C THR A 82 13.65 -1.02 10.39
N LEU A 83 14.60 -1.49 9.58
CA LEU A 83 15.11 -2.84 9.60
C LEU A 83 16.39 -2.85 10.44
N THR A 84 16.44 -3.69 11.47
CA THR A 84 17.58 -3.84 12.36
C THR A 84 18.15 -5.25 12.22
N GLU A 85 19.45 -5.36 11.98
CA GLU A 85 20.12 -6.67 11.97
C GLU A 85 19.96 -7.35 13.33
N THR A 86 19.46 -8.56 13.31
CA THR A 86 19.19 -9.38 14.49
C THR A 86 19.64 -10.81 14.22
N ASP A 87 20.25 -11.47 15.20
CA ASP A 87 20.70 -12.84 15.06
C ASP A 87 19.55 -13.77 14.63
N ASN A 88 19.80 -14.61 13.64
CA ASN A 88 18.84 -15.56 13.07
C ASN A 88 17.59 -14.91 12.43
N ILE A 89 17.60 -13.64 12.16
CA ILE A 89 16.55 -12.94 11.40
C ILE A 89 17.15 -12.42 10.09
N VAL A 90 16.52 -12.78 8.99
CA VAL A 90 16.78 -12.18 7.69
C VAL A 90 15.63 -11.22 7.39
N SER A 91 15.94 -10.00 7.02
CA SER A 91 14.93 -9.00 6.68
C SER A 91 15.32 -8.18 5.46
N GLU A 92 14.35 -7.87 4.61
CA GLU A 92 14.52 -7.07 3.40
C GLU A 92 13.35 -6.12 3.21
N ALA A 93 13.64 -4.92 2.71
CA ALA A 93 12.58 -4.00 2.28
C ALA A 93 11.97 -4.51 0.95
N LEU A 94 10.65 -4.35 0.80
CA LEU A 94 9.91 -4.67 -0.43
C LEU A 94 9.52 -3.40 -1.19
N LEU A 95 9.15 -2.35 -0.47
CA LEU A 95 8.80 -1.04 -0.99
C LEU A 95 9.58 0.02 -0.24
N THR A 96 10.13 1.00 -0.97
CA THR A 96 10.92 2.10 -0.39
C THR A 96 10.51 3.44 -0.97
N THR A 97 10.69 4.49 -0.18
CA THR A 97 10.56 5.87 -0.64
C THR A 97 11.77 6.33 -1.44
N SER A 98 11.68 7.49 -2.06
CA SER A 98 12.85 8.20 -2.58
C SER A 98 13.78 8.71 -1.47
N ASN A 99 14.98 9.14 -1.85
CA ASN A 99 15.93 9.78 -0.91
C ASN A 99 15.46 11.17 -0.44
N SER A 100 14.44 11.75 -1.07
CA SER A 100 13.90 13.05 -0.73
C SER A 100 12.77 12.98 0.29
N ALA A 101 12.35 11.77 0.68
CA ALA A 101 11.31 11.56 1.68
C ALA A 101 11.79 11.94 3.08
N TYR A 102 10.86 12.30 3.92
CA TYR A 102 11.07 12.56 5.35
C TYR A 102 9.85 12.11 6.16
N SER A 103 10.06 11.81 7.42
CA SER A 103 8.96 11.45 8.33
C SER A 103 8.63 12.65 9.21
N LYS A 104 7.37 13.10 9.11
CA LYS A 104 6.81 14.16 9.95
C LYS A 104 6.53 13.61 11.34
N THR A 105 7.41 13.91 12.31
CA THR A 105 7.29 13.40 13.68
C THR A 105 6.00 13.84 14.39
N ALA A 106 5.41 14.96 13.96
CA ALA A 106 4.08 15.38 14.42
C ALA A 106 2.94 14.41 13.99
N GLY A 107 3.19 13.49 13.05
CA GLY A 107 2.21 12.48 12.62
C GLY A 107 0.92 13.12 12.11
N TYR A 108 -0.21 12.66 12.62
CA TYR A 108 -1.54 13.20 12.26
C TYR A 108 -1.81 14.62 12.77
N GLU A 109 -0.97 15.14 13.68
CA GLU A 109 -1.04 16.53 14.19
C GLU A 109 -0.26 17.53 13.30
N MET A 110 0.33 17.08 12.18
CA MET A 110 1.08 17.95 11.28
C MET A 110 0.21 19.07 10.72
N VAL A 111 0.73 20.30 10.77
CA VAL A 111 0.07 21.50 10.26
C VAL A 111 0.52 21.81 8.84
N THR A 112 1.73 21.42 8.49
CA THR A 112 2.31 21.59 7.16
C THR A 112 2.97 20.28 6.71
N THR A 113 2.97 20.07 5.40
CA THR A 113 3.71 18.99 4.77
C THR A 113 5.16 19.38 4.45
N ASP A 114 5.55 20.63 4.65
CA ASP A 114 6.94 21.03 4.48
C ASP A 114 7.82 20.41 5.57
N LYS A 115 9.06 20.06 5.22
CA LYS A 115 10.02 19.53 6.17
C LYS A 115 10.37 20.58 7.22
N GLU A 116 10.35 20.18 8.49
CA GLU A 116 10.66 21.01 9.66
C GLU A 116 11.83 20.43 10.47
N ASP A 117 12.37 21.24 11.35
CA ASP A 117 13.42 20.81 12.29
C ASP A 117 12.86 19.69 13.21
N GLY A 118 13.57 18.57 13.24
CA GLY A 118 13.18 17.40 14.03
C GLY A 118 12.48 16.31 13.21
N ASP A 119 12.11 16.58 11.96
CA ASP A 119 11.65 15.54 11.05
C ASP A 119 12.82 14.62 10.62
N LEU A 120 12.51 13.34 10.47
CA LEU A 120 13.52 12.33 10.17
C LEU A 120 13.76 12.23 8.66
N ASP A 121 15.02 12.11 8.25
CA ASP A 121 15.40 11.92 6.85
C ASP A 121 15.17 10.49 6.37
N GLY A 122 14.68 10.34 5.13
CA GLY A 122 14.60 9.07 4.41
C GLY A 122 15.93 8.63 3.78
N PRO A 123 15.93 7.56 2.98
CA PRO A 123 14.74 6.82 2.54
C PRO A 123 14.16 5.91 3.63
N PHE A 124 12.88 5.54 3.49
CA PHE A 124 12.19 4.63 4.41
C PHE A 124 11.71 3.39 3.68
N ALA A 125 11.83 2.22 4.31
CA ALA A 125 11.03 1.07 3.91
C ALA A 125 9.57 1.31 4.34
N LEU A 126 8.61 0.98 3.48
CA LEU A 126 7.17 1.08 3.74
C LEU A 126 6.49 -0.30 3.80
N ALA A 127 7.15 -1.29 3.21
CA ALA A 127 6.82 -2.70 3.33
C ALA A 127 8.12 -3.48 3.47
N ALA A 128 8.13 -4.47 4.36
CA ALA A 128 9.30 -5.30 4.65
C ALA A 128 8.90 -6.76 4.83
N TYR A 129 9.81 -7.64 4.41
CA TYR A 129 9.78 -9.07 4.70
C TYR A 129 10.78 -9.36 5.82
N ALA A 130 10.43 -10.29 6.70
CA ALA A 130 11.40 -10.88 7.63
C ALA A 130 11.09 -12.35 7.89
N ARG A 131 12.17 -13.14 8.10
CA ARG A 131 12.11 -14.56 8.39
C ARG A 131 13.03 -14.90 9.55
N ASN A 132 12.50 -15.68 10.48
CA ASN A 132 13.31 -16.27 11.55
C ASN A 132 13.86 -17.62 11.05
N GLU A 133 15.18 -17.72 10.88
CA GLU A 133 15.85 -18.90 10.34
C GLU A 133 15.77 -20.13 11.25
N THR A 134 15.52 -19.92 12.55
CA THR A 134 15.41 -21.02 13.52
C THR A 134 14.01 -21.65 13.53
N THR A 135 12.97 -20.81 13.46
CA THR A 135 11.58 -21.25 13.54
C THR A 135 10.90 -21.36 12.19
N GLU A 136 11.51 -20.82 11.14
CA GLU A 136 10.94 -20.67 9.80
C GLU A 136 9.65 -19.82 9.80
N ALA A 137 9.47 -18.99 10.83
CA ALA A 137 8.37 -18.02 10.86
C ALA A 137 8.68 -16.86 9.90
N GLU A 138 7.67 -16.47 9.12
CA GLU A 138 7.80 -15.40 8.13
C GLU A 138 6.74 -14.33 8.37
N VAL A 139 7.13 -13.09 8.20
CA VAL A 139 6.22 -11.95 8.21
C VAL A 139 6.49 -11.05 7.00
N ILE A 140 5.41 -10.58 6.39
CA ILE A 140 5.44 -9.41 5.51
C ILE A 140 4.62 -8.35 6.20
N TRP A 141 5.25 -7.22 6.47
CA TRP A 141 4.62 -6.09 7.12
C TRP A 141 4.53 -4.90 6.16
N VAL A 142 3.32 -4.39 5.97
CA VAL A 142 3.04 -3.14 5.26
C VAL A 142 2.52 -2.13 6.28
N ASN A 143 3.26 -1.06 6.50
CA ASN A 143 2.91 -0.07 7.52
C ASN A 143 1.98 1.02 6.94
N CYS A 144 0.85 0.54 6.39
CA CYS A 144 -0.23 1.35 5.81
C CYS A 144 -1.54 0.56 5.84
N GLY A 145 -2.52 1.01 6.61
CA GLY A 145 -3.81 0.33 6.78
C GLY A 145 -4.79 0.49 5.61
N ASN A 146 -4.64 1.55 4.80
CA ASN A 146 -5.59 1.85 3.72
C ASN A 146 -5.25 1.20 2.36
N MET A 147 -4.24 0.33 2.32
CA MET A 147 -3.76 -0.29 1.10
C MET A 147 -4.77 -1.27 0.48
N ASP A 148 -5.61 -1.89 1.29
CA ASP A 148 -6.62 -2.89 0.89
C ASP A 148 -7.99 -2.29 0.52
N ASN A 149 -8.09 -0.97 0.44
CA ASN A 149 -9.35 -0.29 0.12
C ASN A 149 -9.72 -0.51 -1.36
N GLU A 150 -10.97 -0.94 -1.62
CA GLU A 150 -11.47 -1.18 -2.97
C GLU A 150 -11.37 0.06 -3.87
N ALA A 151 -11.61 1.26 -3.34
CA ALA A 151 -11.47 2.50 -4.09
C ALA A 151 -10.01 2.74 -4.52
N ALA A 152 -9.03 2.34 -3.70
CA ALA A 152 -7.61 2.41 -4.06
C ALA A 152 -7.28 1.44 -5.20
N TYR A 153 -7.85 0.23 -5.22
CA TYR A 153 -7.63 -0.74 -6.31
C TYR A 153 -8.16 -0.26 -7.66
N GLN A 154 -9.24 0.51 -7.68
CA GLN A 154 -9.78 1.06 -8.93
C GLN A 154 -8.88 2.16 -9.51
N VAL A 155 -8.19 2.91 -8.65
CA VAL A 155 -7.30 4.00 -9.04
C VAL A 155 -5.88 3.48 -9.32
N VAL A 156 -5.39 2.56 -8.47
CA VAL A 156 -4.03 2.01 -8.54
C VAL A 156 -4.08 0.48 -8.42
N PRO A 157 -4.24 -0.25 -9.53
CA PRO A 157 -4.32 -1.72 -9.53
C PRO A 157 -3.08 -2.42 -8.96
N GLY A 158 -1.94 -1.74 -8.86
CA GLY A 158 -0.70 -2.26 -8.29
C GLY A 158 -0.84 -2.72 -6.85
N ASN A 159 -1.72 -2.10 -6.04
CA ASN A 159 -1.98 -2.53 -4.67
C ASN A 159 -2.45 -3.99 -4.60
N CYS A 160 -3.41 -4.34 -5.46
CA CYS A 160 -3.95 -5.71 -5.50
C CYS A 160 -2.87 -6.72 -5.91
N THR A 161 -2.11 -6.43 -6.97
CA THR A 161 -1.07 -7.34 -7.48
C THR A 161 0.07 -7.51 -6.47
N PHE A 162 0.46 -6.44 -5.77
CA PHE A 162 1.45 -6.50 -4.71
C PHE A 162 0.98 -7.40 -3.54
N LEU A 163 -0.22 -7.16 -3.01
CA LEU A 163 -0.75 -7.97 -1.91
C LEU A 163 -0.95 -9.44 -2.29
N GLN A 164 -1.35 -9.71 -3.54
CA GLN A 164 -1.44 -11.08 -4.07
C GLN A 164 -0.07 -11.74 -4.13
N GLY A 165 0.96 -11.03 -4.59
CA GLY A 165 2.35 -11.53 -4.60
C GLY A 165 2.84 -11.86 -3.19
N CYS A 166 2.62 -10.96 -2.22
CA CYS A 166 2.96 -11.19 -0.82
C CYS A 166 2.26 -12.43 -0.24
N ALA A 167 0.95 -12.55 -0.46
CA ALA A 167 0.17 -13.69 0.03
C ALA A 167 0.61 -15.01 -0.61
N ALA A 168 0.91 -15.00 -1.89
CA ALA A 168 1.37 -16.19 -2.62
C ALA A 168 2.75 -16.65 -2.14
N SER A 169 3.69 -15.74 -1.93
CA SER A 169 5.01 -16.02 -1.36
C SER A 169 4.87 -16.70 0.00
N LEU A 170 4.10 -16.12 0.91
CA LEU A 170 3.85 -16.69 2.23
C LEU A 170 3.14 -18.06 2.15
N ALA A 171 2.29 -18.28 1.14
CA ALA A 171 1.66 -19.59 0.90
C ALA A 171 2.63 -20.64 0.30
N GLY A 172 3.88 -20.27 0.02
CA GLY A 172 4.87 -21.15 -0.60
C GLY A 172 4.59 -21.45 -2.07
N GLN A 173 3.86 -20.58 -2.76
CA GLN A 173 3.60 -20.72 -4.19
C GLN A 173 4.78 -20.14 -4.99
N VAL A 174 5.40 -20.98 -5.80
CA VAL A 174 6.63 -20.64 -6.57
C VAL A 174 6.31 -19.84 -7.85
N SER A 175 5.05 -19.76 -8.26
CA SER A 175 4.62 -19.02 -9.45
C SER A 175 3.14 -18.65 -9.31
N THR A 176 2.87 -17.38 -9.20
CA THR A 176 1.51 -16.83 -9.27
C THR A 176 1.23 -16.37 -10.68
N VAL A 177 0.24 -16.98 -11.31
CA VAL A 177 -0.41 -16.35 -12.45
C VAL A 177 -1.35 -15.29 -11.87
N LEU A 178 -0.87 -14.06 -11.77
CA LEU A 178 -1.70 -12.93 -11.38
C LEU A 178 -2.70 -12.68 -12.51
N ILE A 179 -3.95 -13.04 -12.28
CA ILE A 179 -5.04 -12.76 -13.23
C ILE A 179 -5.57 -11.37 -12.89
N ASP A 180 -5.27 -10.41 -13.76
CA ASP A 180 -5.84 -9.08 -13.65
C ASP A 180 -7.37 -9.15 -13.61
N SER A 181 -7.98 -8.48 -12.63
CA SER A 181 -9.43 -8.31 -12.63
C SER A 181 -9.82 -7.52 -13.88
N LYS A 182 -10.57 -8.15 -14.78
CA LYS A 182 -11.16 -7.44 -15.91
C LYS A 182 -12.27 -6.56 -15.36
N ALA A 183 -12.07 -5.24 -15.37
CA ALA A 183 -13.15 -4.31 -15.13
C ALA A 183 -14.26 -4.60 -16.15
N LEU A 184 -15.41 -5.05 -15.68
CA LEU A 184 -16.62 -5.09 -16.49
C LEU A 184 -17.06 -3.65 -16.64
N GLU A 185 -16.54 -2.95 -17.64
CA GLU A 185 -17.10 -1.67 -18.03
C GLU A 185 -18.57 -1.93 -18.41
N ALA A 186 -19.47 -1.51 -17.55
CA ALA A 186 -20.85 -1.34 -17.93
C ALA A 186 -20.84 -0.25 -19.02
N ALA A 187 -20.98 -0.66 -20.27
CA ALA A 187 -21.04 0.31 -21.37
C ALA A 187 -22.13 1.33 -21.01
N PRO A 188 -21.82 2.61 -20.90
CA PRO A 188 -22.83 3.60 -20.57
C PRO A 188 -23.91 3.55 -21.66
N ILE A 189 -25.16 3.39 -21.23
CA ILE A 189 -26.29 3.45 -22.14
C ILE A 189 -26.35 4.89 -22.67
N SER A 190 -25.81 5.13 -23.86
CA SER A 190 -25.89 6.43 -24.51
C SER A 190 -27.26 6.56 -25.16
N VAL A 191 -28.12 7.36 -24.57
CA VAL A 191 -29.43 7.73 -25.15
C VAL A 191 -29.23 8.97 -26.00
N SER A 192 -29.61 8.95 -27.27
CA SER A 192 -29.52 10.14 -28.13
C SER A 192 -30.37 11.28 -27.56
N GLY A 193 -29.93 12.51 -27.74
CA GLY A 193 -30.61 13.68 -27.21
C GLY A 193 -32.10 13.78 -27.62
N SER A 194 -32.45 13.31 -28.81
CA SER A 194 -33.83 13.23 -29.32
C SER A 194 -34.69 12.22 -28.53
N VAL A 195 -34.14 11.06 -28.21
CA VAL A 195 -34.83 10.04 -27.39
C VAL A 195 -34.97 10.48 -25.95
N SER A 196 -33.96 11.12 -25.39
CA SER A 196 -34.00 11.72 -24.05
C SER A 196 -35.05 12.81 -23.93
N ALA A 197 -35.15 13.69 -24.92
CA ALA A 197 -36.17 14.74 -24.98
C ALA A 197 -37.58 14.17 -25.10
N LEU A 198 -37.79 13.13 -25.93
CA LEU A 198 -39.08 12.46 -26.08
C LEU A 198 -39.51 11.76 -24.79
N LEU A 199 -38.60 11.06 -24.11
CA LEU A 199 -38.85 10.43 -22.81
C LEU A 199 -39.18 11.49 -21.73
N GLY A 200 -38.44 12.60 -21.69
CA GLY A 200 -38.71 13.71 -20.80
C GLY A 200 -40.11 14.33 -21.04
N LEU A 201 -40.47 14.60 -22.28
CA LEU A 201 -41.80 15.12 -22.65
C LEU A 201 -42.92 14.15 -22.23
N THR A 202 -42.73 12.85 -22.49
CA THR A 202 -43.72 11.85 -22.14
C THR A 202 -43.91 11.72 -20.63
N CYS A 203 -42.82 11.62 -19.87
CA CYS A 203 -42.90 11.38 -18.43
C CYS A 203 -43.27 12.65 -17.62
N ILE A 204 -42.86 13.83 -18.09
CA ILE A 204 -43.03 15.07 -17.31
C ILE A 204 -44.31 15.82 -17.70
N VAL A 205 -44.73 15.71 -18.96
CA VAL A 205 -45.86 16.48 -19.48
C VAL A 205 -47.09 15.62 -19.78
N ILE A 206 -46.91 14.56 -20.58
CA ILE A 206 -48.05 13.75 -21.08
C ILE A 206 -48.65 12.91 -19.98
N LEU A 207 -47.83 12.18 -19.20
CA LEU A 207 -48.35 11.33 -18.09
C LEU A 207 -49.04 12.06 -16.96
N PRO A 208 -48.58 13.22 -16.49
CA PRO A 208 -49.29 14.01 -15.47
C PRO A 208 -50.53 14.73 -15.99
N ALA A 209 -50.65 14.93 -17.31
CA ALA A 209 -51.77 15.63 -17.94
C ALA A 209 -52.93 14.68 -18.37
N ALA A 210 -52.73 13.39 -18.29
CA ALA A 210 -53.73 12.35 -18.61
C ALA A 210 -54.49 11.87 -17.34
#